data_c69da8a556e4e50b5f6cb90f7616a722
#
_entry.id   c69da8a556e4e50b5f6cb90f7616a722
#
_cell.length_a   1.000
_cell.length_b   1.000
_cell.length_c   1.000
_cell.angle_alpha   90.00
_cell.angle_beta   90.00
_cell.angle_gamma   90.00
#
_symmetry.space_group_name_H-M   'P 1'
#
loop_
_entity.id
_entity.type
_entity.pdbx_description
1 polymer ?
#
loop_
_entity_poly.entity_id
_entity_poly.type
_entity_poly.pdbx_seq_one_letter_code
_entity_poly.pdbx_strand_id
1 'polypeptide(L)'
;MVMKLTLYAICALGILIGNFGCATRGEPPVFTAAPSAPAVVRIDFADPGRFTDFRVNGRDWQYSSTVFTRDVTSALRPVMARRFPAHTLSLRYTNIDLAGRRTTGPRGLSVVPRSATPWLAFDYVLQNPSGRTIASGSRRLAASEPASTQSRSHPVQIEADLMQRWLRTLRVP
;
A
#
# COMPACT_ATOMS: atom_id res chain seq x y z
N MET A 1 -15.34 -46.81 -45.65
CA MET A 1 -14.10 -47.53 -45.55
C MET A 1 -13.80 -47.68 -44.06
N VAL A 2 -14.30 -48.57 -43.41
CA VAL A 2 -14.18 -49.97 -43.00
C VAL A 2 -12.82 -50.28 -42.35
N MET A 3 -12.92 -50.78 -41.12
CA MET A 3 -12.04 -51.71 -40.39
C MET A 3 -10.86 -51.08 -39.60
N LYS A 4 -10.50 -51.50 -38.41
CA LYS A 4 -10.67 -52.82 -37.72
C LYS A 4 -10.52 -52.68 -36.21
N LEU A 5 -11.31 -53.40 -35.48
CA LEU A 5 -11.13 -53.87 -34.12
C LEU A 5 -9.82 -54.65 -33.95
N THR A 6 -9.18 -54.52 -32.80
CA THR A 6 -8.38 -55.62 -32.24
C THR A 6 -8.45 -55.60 -30.73
N LEU A 7 -9.10 -56.62 -30.22
CA LEU A 7 -9.27 -57.08 -28.88
C LEU A 7 -8.02 -57.84 -28.45
N TYR A 8 -7.41 -57.57 -27.27
CA TYR A 8 -6.57 -58.52 -26.57
C TYR A 8 -6.91 -58.51 -25.08
N ALA A 9 -7.58 -59.58 -24.70
CA ALA A 9 -7.72 -60.02 -23.33
C ALA A 9 -6.52 -60.91 -22.95
N ILE A 10 -5.83 -60.64 -21.85
CA ILE A 10 -4.98 -61.63 -21.19
C ILE A 10 -5.28 -61.54 -19.69
N CYS A 11 -5.90 -62.63 -19.20
CA CYS A 11 -5.97 -63.01 -17.79
C CYS A 11 -4.59 -63.37 -17.26
N ALA A 12 -4.22 -62.90 -16.10
CA ALA A 12 -3.25 -63.53 -15.24
C ALA A 12 -3.66 -63.38 -13.77
N LEU A 13 -4.03 -64.49 -13.25
CA LEU A 13 -4.31 -64.83 -11.84
C LEU A 13 -2.98 -64.83 -11.07
N GLY A 14 -2.89 -64.16 -9.91
CA GLY A 14 -1.65 -64.21 -9.11
C GLY A 14 -1.75 -63.58 -7.71
N ILE A 15 -2.13 -64.41 -6.74
CA ILE A 15 -1.60 -64.50 -5.37
C ILE A 15 -1.87 -63.35 -4.40
N LEU A 16 -2.80 -63.63 -3.48
CA LEU A 16 -2.93 -63.01 -2.16
C LEU A 16 -1.67 -63.24 -1.33
N ILE A 17 -0.98 -62.17 -0.96
CA ILE A 17 -0.10 -62.14 0.21
C ILE A 17 -0.56 -60.97 1.07
N GLY A 18 -1.18 -61.30 2.21
CA GLY A 18 -1.57 -60.30 3.22
C GLY A 18 -0.32 -59.71 3.88
N ASN A 19 -0.15 -58.41 3.70
CA ASN A 19 0.69 -57.61 4.56
C ASN A 19 -0.21 -56.71 5.41
N PHE A 20 -0.38 -57.09 6.68
CA PHE A 20 -0.83 -56.19 7.74
C PHE A 20 0.22 -55.10 7.89
N GLY A 21 0.16 -54.05 7.04
CA GLY A 21 0.93 -52.84 7.19
C GLY A 21 0.24 -51.95 8.22
N CYS A 22 0.93 -51.68 9.32
CA CYS A 22 0.54 -50.66 10.30
C CYS A 22 0.04 -49.39 9.57
N ALA A 23 -1.19 -48.99 9.84
CA ALA A 23 -1.72 -47.70 9.45
C ALA A 23 -0.93 -46.63 10.22
N THR A 24 0.14 -46.13 9.62
CA THR A 24 0.73 -44.85 10.01
C THR A 24 -0.36 -43.82 9.81
N ARG A 25 -0.85 -43.25 10.92
CA ARG A 25 -1.73 -42.09 10.93
C ARG A 25 -1.03 -41.02 10.09
N GLY A 26 -1.43 -40.89 8.84
CA GLY A 26 -0.95 -39.85 7.96
C GLY A 26 -1.26 -38.49 8.61
N GLU A 27 -0.23 -37.79 8.96
CA GLU A 27 -0.34 -36.41 9.41
C GLU A 27 -1.11 -35.62 8.31
N PRO A 28 -2.17 -34.90 8.65
CA PRO A 28 -2.93 -34.18 7.63
C PRO A 28 -1.98 -33.23 6.87
N PRO A 29 -2.11 -33.11 5.54
CA PRO A 29 -1.23 -32.26 4.77
C PRO A 29 -1.30 -30.84 5.33
N VAL A 30 -0.18 -30.33 5.82
CA VAL A 30 -0.02 -28.93 6.22
C VAL A 30 -0.12 -28.12 4.94
N PHE A 31 -1.31 -27.59 4.67
CA PHE A 31 -1.48 -26.61 3.59
C PHE A 31 -0.74 -25.34 3.97
N THR A 32 0.51 -25.24 3.57
CA THR A 32 1.23 -23.97 3.62
C THR A 32 0.50 -23.02 2.66
N ALA A 33 -0.26 -22.08 3.23
CA ALA A 33 -0.93 -21.08 2.43
C ALA A 33 0.11 -20.40 1.53
N ALA A 34 -0.12 -20.41 0.23
CA ALA A 34 0.77 -19.71 -0.71
C ALA A 34 0.93 -18.25 -0.24
N PRO A 35 2.15 -17.71 -0.27
CA PRO A 35 2.39 -16.34 0.15
C PRO A 35 1.47 -15.42 -0.66
N SER A 36 0.58 -14.71 0.01
CA SER A 36 -0.31 -13.74 -0.65
C SER A 36 0.55 -12.65 -1.27
N ALA A 37 0.19 -12.22 -2.48
CA ALA A 37 0.89 -11.12 -3.15
C ALA A 37 1.01 -9.90 -2.20
N PRO A 38 2.11 -9.16 -2.26
CA PRO A 38 2.29 -7.99 -1.38
C PRO A 38 1.24 -6.92 -1.68
N ALA A 39 0.80 -6.21 -0.64
CA ALA A 39 -0.05 -5.05 -0.82
C ALA A 39 0.69 -3.94 -1.59
N VAL A 40 -0.01 -3.27 -2.49
CA VAL A 40 0.56 -2.24 -3.37
C VAL A 40 0.00 -0.87 -2.99
N VAL A 41 0.88 0.15 -2.94
CA VAL A 41 0.51 1.57 -2.83
C VAL A 41 0.98 2.28 -4.08
N ARG A 42 0.04 2.97 -4.76
CA ARG A 42 0.30 3.80 -5.93
C ARG A 42 -0.01 5.24 -5.59
N ILE A 43 0.90 6.15 -5.91
CA ILE A 43 0.74 7.59 -5.64
C ILE A 43 0.87 8.33 -6.95
N ASP A 44 -0.08 9.21 -7.20
CA ASP A 44 -0.14 10.11 -8.34
C ASP A 44 -0.51 11.53 -7.90
N PHE A 45 -0.22 12.52 -8.72
CA PHE A 45 -0.45 13.95 -8.45
C PHE A 45 -1.22 14.56 -9.61
N ALA A 46 -2.31 15.27 -9.32
CA ALA A 46 -3.15 15.88 -10.35
C ALA A 46 -2.41 17.00 -11.10
N ASP A 47 -1.90 17.98 -10.36
CA ASP A 47 -1.13 19.11 -10.90
C ASP A 47 -0.19 19.66 -9.80
N PRO A 48 0.96 19.01 -9.56
CA PRO A 48 1.82 19.35 -8.43
C PRO A 48 2.43 20.74 -8.51
N GLY A 49 2.51 21.34 -9.71
CA GLY A 49 2.99 22.70 -9.89
C GLY A 49 2.04 23.77 -9.34
N ARG A 50 0.76 23.41 -9.14
CA ARG A 50 -0.29 24.33 -8.63
C ARG A 50 -0.69 24.06 -7.19
N PHE A 51 -0.04 23.12 -6.49
CA PHE A 51 -0.33 22.87 -5.10
C PHE A 51 0.05 24.05 -4.20
N THR A 52 -0.67 24.21 -3.09
CA THR A 52 -0.54 25.37 -2.20
C THR A 52 0.89 25.56 -1.69
N ASP A 53 1.50 24.50 -1.17
CA ASP A 53 2.92 24.45 -0.81
C ASP A 53 3.44 23.00 -0.93
N PHE A 54 4.11 22.72 -2.04
CA PHE A 54 4.65 21.39 -2.31
C PHE A 54 6.13 21.50 -2.65
N ARG A 55 6.92 22.05 -1.69
CA ARG A 55 8.36 22.25 -1.84
C ARG A 55 9.13 21.67 -0.66
N VAL A 56 9.51 20.39 -0.77
CA VAL A 56 10.36 19.74 0.21
C VAL A 56 11.75 20.40 0.19
N ASN A 57 12.18 20.95 1.32
CA ASN A 57 13.47 21.67 1.46
C ASN A 57 13.67 22.81 0.43
N GLY A 58 12.58 23.45 -0.03
CA GLY A 58 12.64 24.54 -1.01
C GLY A 58 12.98 24.09 -2.43
N ARG A 59 13.02 22.78 -2.70
CA ARG A 59 13.27 22.21 -4.03
C ARG A 59 12.01 22.28 -4.89
N ASP A 60 12.17 22.00 -6.19
CA ASP A 60 11.08 21.94 -7.15
C ASP A 60 10.07 20.83 -6.83
N TRP A 61 8.96 20.83 -7.54
CA TRP A 61 7.90 19.86 -7.34
C TRP A 61 8.29 18.46 -7.80
N GLN A 62 9.21 18.27 -8.76
CA GLN A 62 9.69 16.98 -9.22
C GLN A 62 10.44 16.26 -8.09
N TYR A 63 11.39 16.95 -7.47
CA TYR A 63 12.10 16.44 -6.30
C TYR A 63 11.13 16.16 -5.15
N SER A 64 10.22 17.10 -4.89
CA SER A 64 9.23 16.99 -3.81
C SER A 64 8.31 15.79 -4.00
N SER A 65 7.84 15.53 -5.22
CA SER A 65 7.03 14.37 -5.56
C SER A 65 7.77 13.05 -5.30
N THR A 66 9.06 13.00 -5.66
CA THR A 66 9.89 11.81 -5.42
C THR A 66 10.04 11.50 -3.94
N VAL A 67 10.42 12.51 -3.14
CA VAL A 67 10.58 12.37 -1.68
C VAL A 67 9.25 12.02 -1.02
N PHE A 68 8.18 12.73 -1.36
CA PHE A 68 6.85 12.51 -0.83
C PHE A 68 6.35 11.08 -1.12
N THR A 69 6.45 10.65 -2.37
CA THR A 69 6.05 9.29 -2.79
C THR A 69 6.80 8.23 -2.00
N ARG A 70 8.11 8.36 -1.89
CA ARG A 70 8.95 7.41 -1.13
C ARG A 70 8.51 7.34 0.33
N ASP A 71 8.41 8.48 1.01
CA ASP A 71 8.20 8.54 2.45
C ASP A 71 6.76 8.11 2.81
N VAL A 72 5.75 8.59 2.08
CA VAL A 72 4.36 8.17 2.28
C VAL A 72 4.16 6.69 1.94
N THR A 73 4.72 6.20 0.84
CA THR A 73 4.63 4.77 0.49
C THR A 73 5.29 3.91 1.57
N SER A 74 6.46 4.29 2.06
CA SER A 74 7.15 3.59 3.15
C SER A 74 6.29 3.53 4.42
N ALA A 75 5.65 4.63 4.76
CA ALA A 75 4.77 4.72 5.92
C ALA A 75 3.49 3.88 5.77
N LEU A 76 2.89 3.84 4.58
CA LEU A 76 1.63 3.12 4.35
C LEU A 76 1.79 1.60 4.20
N ARG A 77 2.91 1.13 3.67
CA ARG A 77 3.17 -0.31 3.44
C ARG A 77 2.86 -1.22 4.63
N PRO A 78 3.35 -0.94 5.86
CA PRO A 78 3.08 -1.82 7.00
C PRO A 78 1.61 -1.80 7.44
N VAL A 79 0.89 -0.71 7.21
CA VAL A 79 -0.55 -0.64 7.49
C VAL A 79 -1.33 -1.44 6.44
N MET A 80 -0.97 -1.27 5.15
CA MET A 80 -1.57 -2.03 4.06
C MET A 80 -1.34 -3.53 4.23
N ALA A 81 -0.11 -3.96 4.52
CA ALA A 81 0.21 -5.37 4.69
C ALA A 81 -0.62 -6.04 5.81
N ARG A 82 -0.92 -5.31 6.89
CA ARG A 82 -1.71 -5.82 8.02
C ARG A 82 -3.21 -5.77 7.79
N ARG A 83 -3.73 -4.68 7.20
CA ARG A 83 -5.17 -4.45 7.10
C ARG A 83 -5.76 -4.90 5.76
N PHE A 84 -4.97 -4.81 4.71
CA PHE A 84 -5.40 -5.02 3.33
C PHE A 84 -4.34 -5.84 2.57
N PRO A 85 -4.03 -7.08 3.02
CA PRO A 85 -3.05 -7.92 2.35
C PRO A 85 -3.48 -8.17 0.90
N ALA A 86 -2.53 -8.13 -0.04
CA ALA A 86 -2.73 -8.30 -1.47
C ALA A 86 -3.64 -7.25 -2.17
N HIS A 87 -4.08 -6.20 -1.46
CA HIS A 87 -4.88 -5.12 -2.04
C HIS A 87 -4.00 -4.04 -2.68
N THR A 88 -4.61 -3.28 -3.59
CA THR A 88 -3.99 -2.10 -4.19
C THR A 88 -4.70 -0.84 -3.70
N LEU A 89 -3.94 0.07 -3.09
CA LEU A 89 -4.37 1.42 -2.74
C LEU A 89 -3.80 2.41 -3.76
N SER A 90 -4.66 3.08 -4.51
CA SER A 90 -4.29 4.18 -5.40
C SER A 90 -4.69 5.50 -4.76
N LEU A 91 -3.75 6.44 -4.69
CA LEU A 91 -3.91 7.78 -4.15
C LEU A 91 -3.58 8.79 -5.25
N ARG A 92 -4.50 9.72 -5.51
CA ARG A 92 -4.28 10.85 -6.41
C ARG A 92 -4.39 12.14 -5.63
N TYR A 93 -3.25 12.76 -5.32
CA TYR A 93 -3.25 14.03 -4.61
C TYR A 93 -3.76 15.15 -5.50
N THR A 94 -4.73 15.92 -4.99
CA THR A 94 -5.33 17.08 -5.67
C THR A 94 -4.80 18.39 -5.11
N ASN A 95 -4.30 18.38 -3.86
CA ASN A 95 -3.54 19.49 -3.29
C ASN A 95 -2.72 19.03 -2.08
N ILE A 96 -1.59 19.68 -1.86
CA ILE A 96 -0.68 19.45 -0.73
C ILE A 96 -0.22 20.82 -0.21
N ASP A 97 -0.27 20.98 1.11
CA ASP A 97 0.32 22.07 1.85
C ASP A 97 1.20 21.46 2.96
N LEU A 98 2.51 21.50 2.76
CA LEU A 98 3.47 20.97 3.73
C LEU A 98 3.67 21.92 4.94
N ALA A 99 2.98 23.07 4.95
CA ALA A 99 3.08 24.10 5.99
C ALA A 99 4.54 24.46 6.35
N GLY A 100 5.40 24.30 5.40
CA GLY A 100 6.82 24.41 5.59
C GLY A 100 7.49 25.36 4.64
N ARG A 101 6.83 26.47 4.24
CA ARG A 101 7.51 27.50 3.48
C ARG A 101 8.70 28.00 4.30
N ARG A 102 9.87 27.44 4.02
CA ARG A 102 11.12 27.94 4.52
C ARG A 102 11.35 29.30 3.84
N THR A 103 10.92 30.36 4.48
CA THR A 103 11.38 31.70 4.10
C THR A 103 12.81 31.81 4.61
N THR A 104 13.72 32.12 3.71
CA THR A 104 15.10 32.45 4.10
C THR A 104 15.05 33.76 4.85
N GLY A 105 15.17 33.71 6.16
CA GLY A 105 15.30 34.91 6.98
C GLY A 105 16.62 35.64 6.70
N PRO A 106 16.83 36.86 7.23
CA PRO A 106 17.99 37.70 6.94
C PRO A 106 19.36 37.08 7.23
N ARG A 107 19.42 35.94 7.89
CA ARG A 107 20.64 35.17 8.21
C ARG A 107 20.69 33.80 7.53
N GLY A 108 19.94 33.57 6.46
CA GLY A 108 19.90 32.28 5.78
C GLY A 108 19.19 31.17 6.57
N LEU A 109 18.60 31.46 7.73
CA LEU A 109 17.87 30.52 8.54
C LEU A 109 16.45 30.33 7.99
N SER A 110 16.06 29.10 7.79
CA SER A 110 14.70 28.76 7.38
C SER A 110 13.73 29.00 8.53
N VAL A 111 12.79 29.90 8.35
CA VAL A 111 11.72 30.17 9.31
C VAL A 111 10.44 29.53 8.82
N VAL A 112 9.91 28.58 9.58
CA VAL A 112 8.56 28.05 9.36
C VAL A 112 7.58 28.94 10.12
N PRO A 113 6.51 29.47 9.49
CA PRO A 113 5.47 30.22 10.20
C PRO A 113 4.90 29.36 11.35
N ARG A 114 4.88 29.89 12.57
CA ARG A 114 4.42 29.17 13.77
C ARG A 114 2.97 28.68 13.69
N SER A 115 2.17 29.23 12.80
CA SER A 115 0.74 28.96 12.67
C SER A 115 0.38 28.05 11.50
N ALA A 116 1.34 27.63 10.70
CA ALA A 116 1.05 26.84 9.51
C ALA A 116 0.77 25.38 9.87
N THR A 117 -0.41 24.91 9.52
CA THR A 117 -0.86 23.54 9.74
C THR A 117 -0.84 22.75 8.42
N PRO A 118 -0.05 21.69 8.32
CA PRO A 118 0.00 20.87 7.10
C PRO A 118 -1.36 20.24 6.78
N TRP A 119 -1.69 20.16 5.49
CA TRP A 119 -2.88 19.46 5.07
C TRP A 119 -2.71 18.83 3.68
N LEU A 120 -3.50 17.79 3.43
CA LEU A 120 -3.50 17.00 2.22
C LEU A 120 -4.94 16.89 1.69
N ALA A 121 -5.13 17.05 0.39
CA ALA A 121 -6.36 16.68 -0.30
C ALA A 121 -6.05 15.64 -1.37
N PHE A 122 -6.83 14.56 -1.41
CA PHE A 122 -6.61 13.46 -2.34
C PHE A 122 -7.88 12.66 -2.59
N ASP A 123 -7.90 12.04 -3.75
CA ASP A 123 -8.83 10.96 -4.09
C ASP A 123 -8.16 9.61 -3.83
N TYR A 124 -8.96 8.62 -3.44
CA TYR A 124 -8.44 7.28 -3.22
C TYR A 124 -9.34 6.21 -3.84
N VAL A 125 -8.71 5.12 -4.25
CA VAL A 125 -9.37 3.88 -4.68
C VAL A 125 -8.64 2.72 -4.02
N LEU A 126 -9.38 1.88 -3.28
CA LEU A 126 -8.90 0.63 -2.72
C LEU A 126 -9.50 -0.53 -3.50
N GLN A 127 -8.66 -1.36 -4.09
CA GLN A 127 -9.05 -2.53 -4.86
C GLN A 127 -8.61 -3.82 -4.16
N ASN A 128 -9.48 -4.83 -4.22
CA ASN A 128 -9.13 -6.17 -3.75
C ASN A 128 -8.18 -6.89 -4.73
N PRO A 129 -7.68 -8.09 -4.41
CA PRO A 129 -6.76 -8.84 -5.29
C PRO A 129 -7.32 -9.17 -6.68
N SER A 130 -8.66 -9.19 -6.85
CA SER A 130 -9.32 -9.39 -8.15
C SER A 130 -9.47 -8.09 -8.97
N GLY A 131 -8.95 -6.95 -8.47
CA GLY A 131 -9.06 -5.65 -9.13
C GLY A 131 -10.40 -4.92 -8.91
N ARG A 132 -11.33 -5.51 -8.15
CA ARG A 132 -12.62 -4.87 -7.85
C ARG A 132 -12.43 -3.77 -6.81
N THR A 133 -12.98 -2.59 -7.08
CA THR A 133 -13.03 -1.49 -6.11
C THR A 133 -13.91 -1.86 -4.92
N ILE A 134 -13.36 -1.77 -3.71
CA ILE A 134 -14.06 -2.04 -2.44
C ILE A 134 -14.24 -0.79 -1.59
N ALA A 135 -13.47 0.27 -1.84
CA ALA A 135 -13.68 1.59 -1.27
C ALA A 135 -13.10 2.66 -2.19
N SER A 136 -13.74 3.81 -2.27
CA SER A 136 -13.23 4.98 -2.99
C SER A 136 -13.82 6.25 -2.40
N GLY A 137 -13.21 7.39 -2.70
CA GLY A 137 -13.72 8.70 -2.31
C GLY A 137 -12.64 9.77 -2.29
N SER A 138 -13.03 10.97 -1.88
CA SER A 138 -12.13 12.11 -1.70
C SER A 138 -11.97 12.41 -0.21
N ARG A 139 -10.79 12.87 0.19
CA ARG A 139 -10.48 13.24 1.58
C ARG A 139 -9.64 14.51 1.64
N ARG A 140 -9.86 15.25 2.72
CA ARG A 140 -8.95 16.29 3.18
C ARG A 140 -8.53 15.96 4.59
N LEU A 141 -7.24 15.89 4.84
CA LEU A 141 -6.64 15.65 6.15
C LEU A 141 -5.82 16.86 6.54
N ALA A 142 -5.92 17.28 7.79
CA ALA A 142 -5.08 18.33 8.34
C ALA A 142 -4.44 17.84 9.66
N ALA A 143 -3.24 18.32 9.96
CA ALA A 143 -2.64 18.10 11.27
C ALA A 143 -3.44 18.84 12.34
N SER A 144 -3.46 18.31 13.56
CA SER A 144 -4.12 18.97 14.70
C SER A 144 -3.28 20.13 15.26
N GLU A 145 -2.00 20.12 14.97
CA GLU A 145 -1.04 21.09 15.52
C GLU A 145 -0.17 21.70 14.43
N PRO A 146 0.30 22.93 14.64
CA PRO A 146 1.24 23.56 13.73
C PRO A 146 2.52 22.75 13.54
N ALA A 147 3.06 22.81 12.35
CA ALA A 147 4.29 22.10 11.97
C ALA A 147 5.51 22.45 12.84
N SER A 148 5.53 23.65 13.41
CA SER A 148 6.62 24.13 14.27
C SER A 148 6.72 23.46 15.63
N THR A 149 5.62 22.84 16.11
CA THR A 149 5.58 22.17 17.43
C THR A 149 5.94 20.69 17.33
N GLN A 150 6.04 20.13 16.13
CA GLN A 150 6.28 18.72 15.92
C GLN A 150 7.75 18.45 15.59
N SER A 151 8.35 17.50 16.32
CA SER A 151 9.67 16.98 15.98
C SER A 151 9.61 16.22 14.66
N ARG A 152 10.51 16.53 13.74
CA ARG A 152 10.58 15.90 12.41
C ARG A 152 11.92 15.19 12.25
N SER A 153 11.88 13.90 12.04
CA SER A 153 13.06 13.14 11.58
C SER A 153 13.18 13.17 10.04
N HIS A 154 12.05 13.40 9.34
CA HIS A 154 11.98 13.45 7.87
C HIS A 154 11.14 14.64 7.38
N PRO A 155 11.43 15.18 6.18
CA PRO A 155 10.74 16.37 5.67
C PRO A 155 9.22 16.21 5.51
N VAL A 156 8.70 14.98 5.34
CA VAL A 156 7.30 14.63 5.04
C VAL A 156 6.71 13.75 6.16
N GLN A 157 7.28 13.76 7.35
CA GLN A 157 6.85 12.85 8.41
C GLN A 157 5.42 13.12 8.88
N ILE A 158 5.04 14.38 9.04
CA ILE A 158 3.70 14.75 9.52
C ILE A 158 2.62 14.25 8.55
N GLU A 159 2.86 14.45 7.26
CA GLU A 159 1.97 14.03 6.18
C GLU A 159 1.88 12.50 6.11
N ALA A 160 3.00 11.80 6.26
CA ALA A 160 3.06 10.36 6.32
C ALA A 160 2.28 9.80 7.54
N ASP A 161 2.39 10.43 8.70
CA ASP A 161 1.65 10.07 9.91
C ASP A 161 0.15 10.34 9.77
N LEU A 162 -0.25 11.45 9.11
CA LEU A 162 -1.64 11.72 8.76
C LEU A 162 -2.23 10.61 7.89
N MET A 163 -1.50 10.22 6.86
CA MET A 163 -1.92 9.18 5.94
C MET A 163 -2.01 7.81 6.63
N GLN A 164 -1.07 7.48 7.52
CA GLN A 164 -1.15 6.25 8.32
C GLN A 164 -2.38 6.23 9.22
N ARG A 165 -2.64 7.32 9.95
CA ARG A 165 -3.82 7.42 10.83
C ARG A 165 -5.11 7.24 10.03
N TRP A 166 -5.25 7.96 8.92
CA TRP A 166 -6.39 7.82 8.04
C TRP A 166 -6.57 6.37 7.56
N LEU A 167 -5.52 5.74 7.05
CA LEU A 167 -5.61 4.38 6.53
C LEU A 167 -5.99 3.36 7.62
N ARG A 168 -5.55 3.58 8.87
CA ARG A 168 -5.95 2.75 10.02
C ARG A 168 -7.44 2.87 10.36
N THR A 169 -8.06 4.00 10.06
CA THR A 169 -9.49 4.25 10.34
C THR A 169 -10.39 4.00 9.14
N LEU A 170 -9.81 3.74 7.95
CA LEU A 170 -10.57 3.49 6.74
C LEU A 170 -11.47 2.26 6.94
N ARG A 171 -12.78 2.47 6.85
CA ARG A 171 -13.77 1.39 6.88
C ARG A 171 -14.08 0.96 5.45
N VAL A 172 -14.11 -0.34 5.25
CA VAL A 172 -14.56 -0.97 4.00
C VAL A 172 -15.89 -1.63 4.33
N PRO A 173 -16.92 -1.41 3.51
CA PRO A 173 -18.25 -2.02 3.71
C PRO A 173 -18.20 -3.54 3.71
#